data_0c10e27b195739bfe8260e7ae5b0b3b8
#
_entry.id   0c10e27b195739bfe8260e7ae5b0b3b8
#
_cell.length_a   1.000
_cell.length_b   1.000
_cell.length_c   1.000
_cell.angle_alpha   90.00
_cell.angle_beta   90.00
_cell.angle_gamma   90.00
#
_symmetry.space_group_name_H-M   'P 1'
#
loop_
_entity.id
_entity.type
_entity.pdbx_description
1 polymer ?
#
loop_
_entity_poly.entity_id
_entity_poly.type
_entity_poly.pdbx_seq_one_letter_code
_entity_poly.pdbx_strand_id
1 'polypeptide(L)'
;MRQKREAIYLNVQALKRKILGCGYSIVEFSDKVSIDRSTFYRRLEKDGNSFTIEEALRIKDVLSLTDAEAYSIFLSKKSQK
;
A
#
# COMPACT_ATOMS: atom_id res chain seq x y z
N MET A 1 -13.76 -27.16 -10.36
CA MET A 1 -14.36 -26.31 -9.72
C MET A 1 -13.62 -25.14 -9.33
N ARG A 2 -14.16 -24.02 -9.33
CA ARG A 2 -13.53 -22.92 -8.99
C ARG A 2 -13.57 -22.62 -7.59
N GLN A 3 -12.52 -22.25 -7.03
CA GLN A 3 -12.56 -21.90 -5.73
C GLN A 3 -12.84 -20.49 -5.58
N LYS A 4 -13.57 -20.13 -4.62
CA LYS A 4 -13.86 -18.80 -4.31
C LYS A 4 -12.64 -18.21 -3.76
N ARG A 5 -12.07 -17.22 -4.34
CA ARG A 5 -10.94 -16.60 -3.79
C ARG A 5 -11.28 -15.38 -3.09
N GLU A 6 -10.65 -15.08 -2.05
CA GLU A 6 -10.84 -13.83 -1.35
C GLU A 6 -10.09 -12.78 -2.07
N ALA A 7 -10.65 -11.64 -2.23
CA ALA A 7 -9.96 -10.54 -2.88
C ALA A 7 -8.96 -9.93 -1.93
N ILE A 8 -7.79 -9.63 -2.43
CA ILE A 8 -6.75 -9.01 -1.64
C ILE A 8 -6.51 -7.64 -2.19
N TYR A 9 -6.62 -6.65 -1.34
CA TYR A 9 -6.53 -5.27 -1.74
C TYR A 9 -5.51 -4.50 -0.97
N LEU A 10 -4.98 -3.48 -1.56
CA LEU A 10 -4.16 -2.52 -0.86
C LEU A 10 -5.08 -1.69 0.01
N ASN A 11 -4.78 -1.59 1.27
CA ASN A 11 -5.56 -0.76 2.18
C ASN A 11 -5.03 0.66 2.08
N VAL A 12 -5.57 1.43 1.16
CA VAL A 12 -5.10 2.76 0.85
C VAL A 12 -5.23 3.70 2.04
N GLN A 13 -6.32 3.60 2.77
CA GLN A 13 -6.54 4.48 3.91
C GLN A 13 -5.47 4.27 4.98
N ALA A 14 -5.16 3.03 5.26
CA ALA A 14 -4.14 2.73 6.27
C ALA A 14 -2.78 3.20 5.79
N LEU A 15 -2.48 3.03 4.51
CA LEU A 15 -1.22 3.47 3.96
C LEU A 15 -1.08 4.99 4.04
N LYS A 16 -2.10 5.70 3.64
CA LYS A 16 -2.07 7.16 3.70
C LYS A 16 -1.89 7.65 5.13
N ARG A 17 -2.58 7.02 6.05
CA ARG A 17 -2.49 7.41 7.45
C ARG A 17 -1.08 7.24 7.97
N LYS A 18 -0.42 6.17 7.57
CA LYS A 18 0.95 5.93 8.00
C LYS A 18 1.92 6.93 7.39
N ILE A 19 1.74 7.25 6.12
CA ILE A 19 2.60 8.21 5.44
C ILE A 19 2.50 9.56 6.12
N LEU A 20 1.27 10.02 6.33
CA LEU A 20 1.07 11.33 6.94
C LEU A 20 1.51 11.32 8.40
N GLY A 21 1.30 10.21 9.07
CA GLY A 21 1.71 10.06 10.46
C GLY A 21 3.21 10.11 10.65
N CYS A 22 3.96 9.77 9.62
CA CYS A 22 5.41 9.84 9.67
C CYS A 22 5.94 11.21 9.23
N GLY A 23 5.03 12.12 8.91
CA GLY A 23 5.44 13.48 8.56
C GLY A 23 5.71 13.70 7.09
N TYR A 24 5.36 12.77 6.24
CA TYR A 24 5.58 12.95 4.82
C TYR A 24 4.32 13.43 4.13
N SER A 25 4.47 14.24 3.09
CA SER A 25 3.38 14.44 2.17
C SER A 25 3.43 13.26 1.22
N ILE A 26 2.37 13.07 0.45
CA ILE A 26 2.34 11.97 -0.51
C ILE A 26 3.44 12.15 -1.56
N VAL A 27 3.64 13.38 -1.99
CA VAL A 27 4.67 13.67 -2.98
C VAL A 27 6.06 13.37 -2.44
N GLU A 28 6.33 13.80 -1.22
CA GLU A 28 7.62 13.54 -0.60
C GLU A 28 7.86 12.06 -0.45
N PHE A 29 6.81 11.35 -0.07
CA PHE A 29 6.93 9.92 0.15
C PHE A 29 7.20 9.18 -1.15
N SER A 30 6.54 9.58 -2.24
CA SER A 30 6.77 8.94 -3.52
C SER A 30 8.24 9.07 -3.93
N ASP A 31 8.82 10.22 -3.65
CA ASP A 31 10.23 10.43 -3.95
C ASP A 31 11.11 9.54 -3.07
N LYS A 32 10.75 9.42 -1.81
CA LYS A 32 11.53 8.60 -0.88
C LYS A 32 11.56 7.13 -1.28
N VAL A 33 10.49 6.63 -1.84
CA VAL A 33 10.41 5.23 -2.23
C VAL A 33 10.74 5.03 -3.70
N SER A 34 11.13 6.09 -4.37
CA SER A 34 11.55 6.03 -5.78
C SER A 34 10.45 5.54 -6.70
N ILE A 35 9.26 6.02 -6.48
CA ILE A 35 8.13 5.71 -7.35
C ILE A 35 7.68 7.02 -7.96
N ASP A 36 7.46 7.02 -9.26
CA ASP A 36 7.00 8.21 -9.95
C ASP A 36 5.72 8.73 -9.30
N ARG A 37 5.60 10.03 -9.12
CA ARG A 37 4.44 10.63 -8.47
C ARG A 37 3.14 10.25 -9.12
N SER A 38 3.07 10.33 -10.43
CA SER A 38 1.84 9.99 -11.13
C SER A 38 1.47 8.55 -10.91
N THR A 39 2.45 7.66 -10.92
CA THR A 39 2.23 6.25 -10.68
C THR A 39 1.75 6.02 -9.26
N PHE A 40 2.38 6.71 -8.33
CA PHE A 40 2.02 6.54 -6.91
C PHE A 40 0.59 6.97 -6.67
N TYR A 41 0.22 8.14 -7.17
CA TYR A 41 -1.13 8.64 -7.03
C TYR A 41 -2.14 7.71 -7.68
N ARG A 42 -1.81 7.21 -8.85
CA ARG A 42 -2.71 6.32 -9.55
C ARG A 42 -2.95 5.04 -8.76
N ARG A 43 -1.92 4.53 -8.13
CA ARG A 43 -2.08 3.32 -7.32
C ARG A 43 -2.87 3.56 -6.06
N LEU A 44 -2.82 4.76 -5.53
CA LEU A 44 -3.61 5.09 -4.37
C LEU A 44 -5.07 5.32 -4.71
N GLU A 45 -5.35 5.68 -5.92
CA GLU A 45 -6.72 5.96 -6.30
C GLU A 45 -7.49 4.78 -6.76
N LYS A 46 -6.87 3.84 -7.42
CA LYS A 46 -7.58 2.75 -7.97
C LYS A 46 -7.54 1.55 -7.09
N ASP A 47 -8.68 1.04 -6.78
CA ASP A 47 -8.77 -0.15 -5.97
C ASP A 47 -8.18 -1.27 -6.74
N GLY A 48 -7.51 -2.12 -6.12
CA GLY A 48 -6.96 -3.28 -6.75
C GLY A 48 -5.62 -3.11 -7.37
N ASN A 49 -5.19 -1.90 -7.51
CA ASN A 49 -3.86 -1.70 -7.97
C ASN A 49 -2.95 -1.95 -6.82
N SER A 50 -1.87 -2.58 -7.05
CA SER A 50 -0.99 -2.88 -5.97
C SER A 50 0.41 -2.52 -6.36
N PHE A 51 1.25 -2.41 -5.37
CA PHE A 51 2.64 -2.15 -5.58
C PHE A 51 3.34 -3.48 -5.87
N THR A 52 4.46 -3.44 -6.54
CA THR A 52 5.26 -4.65 -6.72
C THR A 52 5.83 -5.02 -5.35
N ILE A 53 6.33 -6.21 -5.24
CA ILE A 53 6.91 -6.66 -3.98
C ILE A 53 8.07 -5.78 -3.60
N GLU A 54 8.89 -5.41 -4.57
CA GLU A 54 10.02 -4.55 -4.29
C GLU A 54 9.58 -3.19 -3.80
N GLU A 55 8.55 -2.63 -4.40
CA GLU A 55 8.02 -1.34 -3.98
C GLU A 55 7.44 -1.45 -2.58
N ALA A 56 6.72 -2.52 -2.30
CA ALA A 56 6.13 -2.70 -0.97
C ALA A 56 7.21 -2.83 0.09
N LEU A 57 8.31 -3.48 -0.22
CA LEU A 57 9.41 -3.60 0.72
C LEU A 57 10.06 -2.25 0.99
N ARG A 58 10.19 -1.43 -0.04
CA ARG A 58 10.74 -0.08 0.15
C ARG A 58 9.82 0.76 1.02
N ILE A 59 8.51 0.65 0.80
CA ILE A 59 7.54 1.38 1.59
C ILE A 59 7.60 0.92 3.05
N LYS A 60 7.67 -0.38 3.25
CA LYS A 60 7.77 -0.95 4.57
C LYS A 60 9.00 -0.41 5.30
N ASP A 61 10.09 -0.32 4.59
CA ASP A 61 11.34 0.12 5.16
C ASP A 61 11.31 1.60 5.53
N VAL A 62 10.86 2.44 4.62
CA VAL A 62 10.83 3.87 4.86
C VAL A 62 9.87 4.23 6.00
N LEU A 63 8.75 3.54 6.11
CA LEU A 63 7.78 3.79 7.16
C LEU A 63 8.07 3.01 8.43
N SER A 64 9.08 2.18 8.42
CA SER A 64 9.43 1.33 9.55
C SER A 64 8.24 0.49 10.02
N LEU A 65 7.57 -0.11 9.08
CA LEU A 65 6.40 -0.92 9.42
C LEU A 65 6.83 -2.27 9.95
N THR A 66 6.07 -2.80 10.88
CA THR A 66 6.28 -4.17 11.31
C THR A 66 5.72 -5.08 10.23
N ASP A 67 6.04 -6.35 10.28
CA ASP A 67 5.52 -7.32 9.34
C ASP A 67 4.00 -7.35 9.40
N ALA A 68 3.44 -7.29 10.58
CA ALA A 68 2.00 -7.30 10.75
C ALA A 68 1.34 -6.07 10.13
N GLU A 69 1.97 -4.92 10.31
CA GLU A 69 1.45 -3.70 9.72
C GLU A 69 1.52 -3.73 8.22
N ALA A 70 2.63 -4.21 7.68
CA ALA A 70 2.78 -4.30 6.25
C ALA A 70 1.77 -5.28 5.65
N TYR A 71 1.55 -6.39 6.33
CA TYR A 71 0.57 -7.37 5.88
C TYR A 71 -0.82 -6.73 5.83
N SER A 72 -1.16 -6.00 6.87
CA SER A 72 -2.46 -5.36 6.98
C SER A 72 -2.69 -4.35 5.89
N ILE A 73 -1.65 -3.65 5.48
CA ILE A 73 -1.76 -2.62 4.46
C ILE A 73 -1.76 -3.21 3.06
N PHE A 74 -0.85 -4.11 2.78
CA PHE A 74 -0.67 -4.57 1.42
C PHE A 74 -1.46 -5.82 1.06
N LEU A 75 -1.86 -6.58 2.04
CA LEU A 75 -2.59 -7.82 1.80
C LEU A 75 -3.91 -7.85 2.55
N SER A 76 -4.57 -6.71 2.53
CA SER A 76 -5.84 -6.60 3.21
C SER A 76 -6.88 -7.42 2.49
N LYS A 77 -7.70 -8.16 3.23
CA LYS A 77 -8.75 -8.94 2.64
C LYS A 77 -10.07 -8.29 2.86
N LYS A 78 -10.88 -8.21 1.81
CA LYS A 78 -12.18 -7.67 1.94
C LYS A 78 -13.12 -8.79 2.16
N SER A 79 -13.92 -8.69 3.18
CA SER A 79 -14.89 -9.67 3.46
C SER A 79 -16.00 -9.56 2.51
N GLN A 80 -16.49 -10.65 2.04
CA GLN A 80 -17.61 -10.61 1.18
C GLN A 80 -18.80 -10.89 1.93
N LYS A 81 -19.76 -10.16 1.85
CA LYS A 81 -20.89 -10.42 2.64
C LYS A 81 -22.02 -10.73 1.89
#